data_6303d85215d950c9300dd434da8795fe
#
_entry.id   6303d85215d950c9300dd434da8795fe
#
_cell.length_a   1.000
_cell.length_b   1.000
_cell.length_c   1.000
_cell.angle_alpha   90.00
_cell.angle_beta   90.00
_cell.angle_gamma   90.00
#
_symmetry.space_group_name_H-M   'P 1'
#
loop_
_entity.id
_entity.type
_entity.pdbx_description
1 polymer ?
#
loop_
_entity_poly.entity_id
_entity_poly.type
_entity_poly.pdbx_seq_one_letter_code
_entity_poly.pdbx_strand_id
1 'polypeptide(L)'
;VDYDGMFVPSMKGCKSPTIGTKDFCHPLRTVDDFDETIDDFSLASIALSLKAISMNSTLLDTYGASDRLLFSEDDYRNPSNSKVISALKELMYDKDFCTLYSLFMLALARKELSACSFRLFIGEKPLLPQTIEDLSTEVTEDELNEAFIDEWGVKYSKDGRKLLKAPQGLKGNYSVKVGTRIICDDAFSKCSSLTSIVISNSVVSIGDGAFKFSSLSNIVIPDSMTSIGSGAFWGCCSLSNVVVPDSVTSIGNGAFRSCSSLSNVIIPNSVTSIGNGTFYGCRSLSNIGIPSCVTNIANFLFCGCRSLSDIVIPDSVTSIGIGAFSNCRFLSNIVIPDSVTNIRRGAFYKCNLPYRLEQNLISHFGNELFKFPLQIPGYKS
;
A
#
# COMPACT_ATOMS: atom_id res chain seq x y z
N VAL A 1 -22.11 -23.51 5.61
CA VAL A 1 -21.92 -22.25 6.35
C VAL A 1 -22.89 -22.28 7.49
N ASP A 2 -22.39 -22.25 8.71
CA ASP A 2 -23.21 -22.17 9.91
C ASP A 2 -23.71 -20.75 10.08
N TYR A 3 -25.02 -20.56 9.98
CA TYR A 3 -25.65 -19.21 10.06
C TYR A 3 -25.99 -18.79 11.49
N ASP A 4 -25.74 -19.62 12.49
CA ASP A 4 -26.17 -19.40 13.88
C ASP A 4 -25.55 -18.17 14.57
N GLY A 5 -24.51 -17.60 14.01
CA GLY A 5 -23.82 -16.40 14.51
C GLY A 5 -23.95 -15.17 13.63
N MET A 6 -24.75 -15.21 12.55
CA MET A 6 -24.88 -14.07 11.63
C MET A 6 -25.62 -12.89 12.28
N PHE A 7 -25.06 -11.69 12.06
CA PHE A 7 -25.68 -10.45 12.49
C PHE A 7 -26.83 -10.05 11.57
N VAL A 8 -27.96 -9.64 12.16
CA VAL A 8 -29.03 -8.93 11.46
C VAL A 8 -29.25 -7.57 12.12
N PRO A 9 -29.52 -6.48 11.36
CA PRO A 9 -29.55 -5.12 11.91
C PRO A 9 -30.50 -4.91 13.10
N SER A 10 -31.59 -5.69 13.16
CA SER A 10 -32.54 -5.65 14.29
C SER A 10 -31.98 -6.20 15.61
N MET A 11 -30.82 -6.85 15.57
CA MET A 11 -30.18 -7.45 16.76
C MET A 11 -29.02 -6.58 17.29
N LYS A 12 -28.86 -5.37 16.78
CA LYS A 12 -27.83 -4.44 17.28
C LYS A 12 -27.96 -4.20 18.79
N GLY A 13 -26.88 -4.44 19.52
CA GLY A 13 -26.86 -4.32 20.98
C GLY A 13 -27.23 -5.61 21.74
N CYS A 14 -27.57 -6.70 21.03
CA CYS A 14 -27.72 -8.03 21.63
C CYS A 14 -26.37 -8.74 21.75
N LYS A 15 -26.31 -9.80 22.56
CA LYS A 15 -25.17 -10.71 22.57
C LYS A 15 -25.29 -11.71 21.44
N SER A 16 -24.17 -12.09 20.82
CA SER A 16 -24.16 -13.17 19.85
C SER A 16 -24.63 -14.48 20.50
N PRO A 17 -25.55 -15.24 19.86
CA PRO A 17 -25.97 -16.53 20.38
C PRO A 17 -24.84 -17.57 20.39
N THR A 18 -23.83 -17.40 19.51
CA THR A 18 -22.65 -18.27 19.43
C THR A 18 -21.39 -17.44 19.15
N ILE A 19 -20.21 -18.01 19.43
CA ILE A 19 -18.93 -17.40 19.01
C ILE A 19 -18.61 -17.75 17.56
N GLY A 20 -19.29 -18.74 16.97
CA GLY A 20 -19.01 -19.28 15.64
C GLY A 20 -17.90 -20.32 15.64
N THR A 21 -17.59 -20.86 14.45
CA THR A 21 -16.52 -21.86 14.29
C THR A 21 -15.15 -21.20 14.41
N LYS A 22 -14.26 -21.72 15.26
CA LYS A 22 -12.96 -21.12 15.59
C LYS A 22 -12.06 -20.87 14.39
N ASP A 23 -12.11 -21.71 13.37
CA ASP A 23 -11.30 -21.58 12.17
C ASP A 23 -11.81 -20.50 11.19
N PHE A 24 -12.93 -19.87 11.50
CA PHE A 24 -13.50 -18.78 10.69
C PHE A 24 -13.74 -17.49 11.50
N CYS A 25 -13.52 -17.50 12.82
CA CYS A 25 -13.75 -16.35 13.67
C CYS A 25 -12.44 -15.62 13.98
N HIS A 26 -12.55 -14.31 14.16
CA HIS A 26 -11.41 -13.55 14.69
C HIS A 26 -11.03 -14.09 16.08
N PRO A 27 -9.73 -14.34 16.36
CA PRO A 27 -9.29 -15.01 17.59
C PRO A 27 -9.58 -14.23 18.89
N LEU A 28 -9.95 -12.95 18.77
CA LEU A 28 -10.31 -12.10 19.92
C LEU A 28 -11.82 -11.86 20.04
N ARG A 29 -12.65 -12.48 19.19
CA ARG A 29 -14.10 -12.36 19.22
C ARG A 29 -14.69 -12.96 20.49
N THR A 30 -15.65 -12.25 21.08
CA THR A 30 -16.46 -12.70 22.22
C THR A 30 -17.95 -12.64 21.89
N VAL A 31 -18.80 -13.16 22.76
CA VAL A 31 -20.27 -13.07 22.59
C VAL A 31 -20.81 -11.65 22.70
N ASP A 32 -20.03 -10.72 23.22
CA ASP A 32 -20.40 -9.31 23.35
C ASP A 32 -20.09 -8.51 22.05
N ASP A 33 -19.29 -9.08 21.14
CA ASP A 33 -18.96 -8.50 19.83
C ASP A 33 -20.03 -8.92 18.80
N PHE A 34 -21.19 -8.28 18.85
CA PHE A 34 -22.32 -8.60 17.97
C PHE A 34 -22.85 -7.34 17.30
N ASP A 35 -22.24 -6.98 16.18
CA ASP A 35 -22.61 -5.84 15.35
C ASP A 35 -22.54 -6.18 13.84
N GLU A 36 -22.76 -5.20 13.00
CA GLU A 36 -22.79 -5.34 11.53
C GLU A 36 -21.46 -5.75 10.89
N THR A 37 -20.36 -5.77 11.65
CA THR A 37 -19.00 -6.09 11.16
C THR A 37 -18.50 -7.46 11.61
N ILE A 38 -19.33 -8.18 12.38
CA ILE A 38 -18.94 -9.43 13.04
C ILE A 38 -18.44 -10.51 12.07
N ASP A 39 -18.97 -10.51 10.84
CA ASP A 39 -18.63 -11.51 9.82
C ASP A 39 -17.51 -11.06 8.87
N ASP A 40 -17.05 -9.81 8.96
CA ASP A 40 -16.05 -9.26 8.05
C ASP A 40 -14.73 -10.04 8.06
N PHE A 41 -14.28 -10.48 9.23
CA PHE A 41 -13.06 -11.30 9.33
C PHE A 41 -13.24 -12.68 8.67
N SER A 42 -14.36 -13.35 8.94
CA SER A 42 -14.68 -14.65 8.35
C SER A 42 -14.74 -14.56 6.83
N LEU A 43 -15.40 -13.53 6.30
CA LEU A 43 -15.50 -13.29 4.87
C LEU A 43 -14.13 -13.01 4.23
N ALA A 44 -13.28 -12.21 4.89
CA ALA A 44 -11.93 -11.93 4.42
C ALA A 44 -11.06 -13.20 4.37
N SER A 45 -11.14 -14.05 5.41
CA SER A 45 -10.42 -15.33 5.48
C SER A 45 -10.89 -16.31 4.40
N ILE A 46 -12.20 -16.43 4.20
CA ILE A 46 -12.79 -17.31 3.18
C ILE A 46 -12.41 -16.82 1.77
N ALA A 47 -12.57 -15.53 1.49
CA ALA A 47 -12.26 -14.97 0.18
C ALA A 47 -10.77 -15.13 -0.18
N LEU A 48 -9.87 -14.86 0.78
CA LEU A 48 -8.44 -15.06 0.60
C LEU A 48 -8.11 -16.53 0.34
N SER A 49 -8.71 -17.45 1.11
CA SER A 49 -8.50 -18.90 0.94
C SER A 49 -8.95 -19.36 -0.45
N LEU A 50 -10.15 -18.99 -0.89
CA LEU A 50 -10.67 -19.36 -2.20
C LEU A 50 -9.83 -18.82 -3.34
N LYS A 51 -9.38 -17.56 -3.24
CA LYS A 51 -8.49 -16.97 -4.24
C LYS A 51 -7.13 -17.68 -4.27
N ALA A 52 -6.52 -17.96 -3.12
CA ALA A 52 -5.27 -18.73 -3.03
C ALA A 52 -5.38 -20.11 -3.67
N ILE A 53 -6.46 -20.86 -3.35
CA ILE A 53 -6.73 -22.19 -3.90
C ILE A 53 -6.94 -22.12 -5.42
N SER A 54 -7.60 -21.08 -5.93
CA SER A 54 -7.78 -20.88 -7.37
C SER A 54 -6.46 -20.65 -8.12
N MET A 55 -5.46 -20.09 -7.45
CA MET A 55 -4.12 -19.85 -8.00
C MET A 55 -3.19 -21.05 -7.83
N ASN A 56 -3.36 -21.79 -6.74
CA ASN A 56 -2.59 -22.99 -6.44
C ASN A 56 -3.45 -24.01 -5.65
N SER A 57 -4.01 -24.98 -6.36
CA SER A 57 -4.91 -25.99 -5.78
C SER A 57 -4.24 -26.90 -4.74
N THR A 58 -2.92 -27.08 -4.80
CA THR A 58 -2.19 -27.91 -3.82
C THR A 58 -2.21 -27.34 -2.40
N LEU A 59 -2.54 -26.08 -2.25
CA LEU A 59 -2.69 -25.45 -0.93
C LEU A 59 -3.82 -26.07 -0.12
N LEU A 60 -4.93 -26.44 -0.79
CA LEU A 60 -6.04 -27.11 -0.13
C LEU A 60 -5.64 -28.48 0.40
N ASP A 61 -4.89 -29.25 -0.40
CA ASP A 61 -4.40 -30.57 0.00
C ASP A 61 -3.39 -30.51 1.13
N THR A 62 -2.61 -29.41 1.19
CA THR A 62 -1.52 -29.25 2.15
C THR A 62 -2.01 -28.69 3.49
N TYR A 63 -2.93 -27.73 3.47
CA TYR A 63 -3.34 -26.95 4.62
C TYR A 63 -4.83 -27.06 4.96
N GLY A 64 -5.66 -27.47 4.01
CA GLY A 64 -7.09 -27.65 4.22
C GLY A 64 -7.43 -28.84 5.12
N ALA A 65 -8.66 -28.84 5.65
CA ALA A 65 -9.24 -29.95 6.40
C ALA A 65 -10.74 -30.01 6.13
N SER A 66 -11.41 -31.03 6.71
CA SER A 66 -12.86 -31.23 6.51
C SER A 66 -13.73 -30.08 7.05
N ASP A 67 -13.20 -29.32 7.99
CA ASP A 67 -13.87 -28.26 8.73
C ASP A 67 -13.32 -26.84 8.45
N ARG A 68 -12.29 -26.72 7.59
CA ARG A 68 -11.68 -25.44 7.24
C ARG A 68 -11.15 -25.41 5.81
N LEU A 69 -10.97 -24.21 5.25
CA LEU A 69 -10.31 -24.03 3.95
C LEU A 69 -8.79 -24.11 4.09
N LEU A 70 -8.12 -23.04 4.49
CA LEU A 70 -6.66 -23.01 4.64
C LEU A 70 -6.22 -22.73 6.07
N PHE A 71 -6.88 -21.82 6.78
CA PHE A 71 -6.45 -21.31 8.07
C PHE A 71 -7.05 -22.09 9.24
N SER A 72 -6.24 -22.25 10.28
CA SER A 72 -6.65 -22.74 11.59
C SER A 72 -6.62 -21.61 12.63
N GLU A 73 -7.22 -21.83 13.80
CA GLU A 73 -7.15 -20.87 14.92
C GLU A 73 -5.69 -20.51 15.29
N ASP A 74 -4.77 -21.47 15.21
CA ASP A 74 -3.36 -21.26 15.52
C ASP A 74 -2.69 -20.31 14.51
N ASP A 75 -3.07 -20.34 13.24
CA ASP A 75 -2.54 -19.44 12.21
C ASP A 75 -2.94 -17.99 12.51
N TYR A 76 -4.13 -17.78 13.06
CA TYR A 76 -4.61 -16.46 13.45
C TYR A 76 -3.94 -15.95 14.73
N ARG A 77 -3.69 -16.83 15.71
CA ARG A 77 -3.04 -16.47 16.97
C ARG A 77 -1.55 -16.20 16.83
N ASN A 78 -0.89 -16.88 15.89
CA ASN A 78 0.56 -16.81 15.67
C ASN A 78 0.92 -16.59 14.20
N PRO A 79 0.49 -15.49 13.57
CA PRO A 79 0.64 -15.27 12.13
C PRO A 79 2.11 -15.23 11.65
N SER A 80 3.03 -14.82 12.53
CA SER A 80 4.47 -14.80 12.22
C SER A 80 5.08 -16.19 12.06
N ASN A 81 4.49 -17.20 12.68
CA ASN A 81 4.95 -18.60 12.65
C ASN A 81 4.06 -19.48 11.77
N SER A 82 3.00 -18.95 11.19
CA SER A 82 2.09 -19.68 10.31
C SER A 82 2.76 -20.11 9.02
N LYS A 83 2.71 -21.42 8.75
CA LYS A 83 3.18 -21.99 7.47
C LYS A 83 2.26 -21.61 6.33
N VAL A 84 0.96 -21.52 6.57
CA VAL A 84 -0.05 -21.07 5.59
C VAL A 84 0.28 -19.64 5.16
N ILE A 85 0.39 -18.71 6.10
CA ILE A 85 0.69 -17.28 5.81
C ILE A 85 2.03 -17.16 5.09
N SER A 86 3.01 -18.00 5.43
CA SER A 86 4.31 -18.01 4.73
C SER A 86 4.17 -18.49 3.29
N ALA A 87 3.41 -19.55 3.04
CA ALA A 87 3.17 -20.06 1.69
C ALA A 87 2.37 -19.08 0.83
N LEU A 88 1.43 -18.36 1.42
CA LEU A 88 0.62 -17.36 0.72
C LEU A 88 1.45 -16.16 0.19
N LYS A 89 2.60 -15.88 0.78
CA LYS A 89 3.51 -14.82 0.30
C LYS A 89 4.06 -15.09 -1.10
N GLU A 90 4.14 -16.36 -1.51
CA GLU A 90 4.57 -16.76 -2.85
C GLU A 90 3.54 -16.38 -3.93
N LEU A 91 2.29 -16.11 -3.55
CA LEU A 91 1.21 -15.73 -4.46
C LEU A 91 1.05 -14.20 -4.60
N MET A 92 1.92 -13.42 -3.98
CA MET A 92 1.86 -11.94 -3.96
C MET A 92 2.13 -11.27 -5.33
N TYR A 93 2.28 -12.04 -6.39
CA TYR A 93 2.38 -11.52 -7.76
C TYR A 93 1.01 -11.21 -8.38
N ASP A 94 -0.10 -11.71 -7.80
CA ASP A 94 -1.46 -11.41 -8.27
C ASP A 94 -2.05 -10.25 -7.47
N LYS A 95 -2.60 -9.26 -8.16
CA LYS A 95 -3.12 -8.02 -7.58
C LYS A 95 -4.32 -8.25 -6.67
N ASP A 96 -5.29 -9.04 -7.14
CA ASP A 96 -6.51 -9.30 -6.37
C ASP A 96 -6.16 -10.08 -5.11
N PHE A 97 -5.22 -11.03 -5.25
CA PHE A 97 -4.70 -11.77 -4.11
C PHE A 97 -4.02 -10.85 -3.09
N CYS A 98 -3.17 -9.93 -3.55
CA CYS A 98 -2.51 -8.97 -2.66
C CYS A 98 -3.51 -8.09 -1.90
N THR A 99 -4.58 -7.67 -2.57
CA THR A 99 -5.64 -6.88 -1.94
C THR A 99 -6.32 -7.69 -0.83
N LEU A 100 -6.75 -8.92 -1.13
CA LEU A 100 -7.36 -9.82 -0.16
C LEU A 100 -6.43 -10.16 1.00
N TYR A 101 -5.15 -10.42 0.70
CA TYR A 101 -4.14 -10.70 1.71
C TYR A 101 -3.92 -9.49 2.64
N SER A 102 -3.85 -8.29 2.08
CA SER A 102 -3.67 -7.06 2.87
C SER A 102 -4.87 -6.79 3.77
N LEU A 103 -6.09 -6.97 3.26
CA LEU A 103 -7.32 -6.86 4.04
C LEU A 103 -7.38 -7.88 5.17
N PHE A 104 -7.05 -9.14 4.87
CA PHE A 104 -7.00 -10.19 5.86
C PHE A 104 -5.96 -9.92 6.95
N MET A 105 -4.73 -9.54 6.59
CA MET A 105 -3.68 -9.20 7.56
C MET A 105 -4.05 -7.99 8.41
N LEU A 106 -4.75 -7.03 7.82
CA LEU A 106 -5.26 -5.87 8.53
C LEU A 106 -6.33 -6.29 9.55
N ALA A 107 -7.30 -7.12 9.15
CA ALA A 107 -8.32 -7.65 10.03
C ALA A 107 -7.70 -8.48 11.17
N LEU A 108 -6.70 -9.30 10.86
CA LEU A 108 -6.00 -10.14 11.83
C LEU A 108 -5.19 -9.34 12.86
N ALA A 109 -4.57 -8.23 12.43
CA ALA A 109 -3.72 -7.41 13.32
C ALA A 109 -4.53 -6.62 14.35
N ARG A 110 -5.85 -6.56 14.23
CA ARG A 110 -6.69 -5.65 15.01
C ARG A 110 -7.49 -6.37 16.09
N LYS A 111 -7.53 -5.70 17.24
CA LYS A 111 -8.43 -6.06 18.37
C LYS A 111 -9.87 -5.61 18.14
N GLU A 112 -10.13 -4.81 17.12
CA GLU A 112 -11.44 -4.26 16.79
C GLU A 112 -11.91 -4.84 15.45
N LEU A 113 -12.99 -5.59 15.46
CA LEU A 113 -13.59 -6.26 14.31
C LEU A 113 -14.11 -5.26 13.25
N SER A 114 -14.49 -4.05 13.68
CA SER A 114 -14.98 -2.95 12.83
C SER A 114 -13.96 -2.35 11.87
N ALA A 115 -12.72 -2.77 11.99
CA ALA A 115 -11.61 -2.12 11.30
C ALA A 115 -11.44 -2.52 9.84
N CYS A 116 -12.11 -3.57 9.38
CA CYS A 116 -11.96 -4.09 8.02
C CYS A 116 -13.32 -4.54 7.50
N SER A 117 -14.05 -3.64 6.87
CA SER A 117 -15.29 -4.01 6.21
C SER A 117 -15.00 -4.68 4.87
N PHE A 118 -15.31 -5.96 4.75
CA PHE A 118 -15.32 -6.69 3.49
C PHE A 118 -16.28 -6.06 2.47
N ARG A 119 -17.26 -5.28 2.93
CA ARG A 119 -18.17 -4.48 2.09
C ARG A 119 -17.42 -3.45 1.25
N LEU A 120 -16.23 -3.00 1.69
CA LEU A 120 -15.36 -2.14 0.87
C LEU A 120 -14.80 -2.87 -0.35
N PHE A 121 -14.72 -4.20 -0.31
CA PHE A 121 -14.22 -5.02 -1.42
C PHE A 121 -15.31 -5.34 -2.46
N ILE A 122 -16.56 -5.56 -2.02
CA ILE A 122 -17.70 -5.89 -2.90
C ILE A 122 -18.55 -4.67 -3.25
N GLY A 123 -18.22 -3.48 -2.74
CA GLY A 123 -18.94 -2.26 -3.05
C GLY A 123 -18.96 -1.97 -4.55
N GLU A 124 -20.12 -1.63 -5.09
CA GLU A 124 -20.28 -1.12 -6.44
C GLU A 124 -19.22 -0.06 -6.71
N LYS A 125 -18.57 -0.12 -7.88
CA LYS A 125 -17.66 0.95 -8.32
C LYS A 125 -18.36 2.27 -8.08
N PRO A 126 -17.80 3.20 -7.27
CA PRO A 126 -18.41 4.49 -7.11
C PRO A 126 -18.56 5.08 -8.51
N LEU A 127 -19.78 5.47 -8.87
CA LEU A 127 -20.00 6.30 -10.06
C LEU A 127 -19.08 7.50 -9.89
N LEU A 128 -18.06 7.60 -10.75
CA LEU A 128 -17.21 8.78 -10.81
C LEU A 128 -18.14 9.98 -10.99
N PRO A 129 -18.12 10.97 -10.11
CA PRO A 129 -18.95 12.15 -10.30
C PRO A 129 -18.56 12.76 -11.64
N GLN A 130 -19.57 13.08 -12.47
CA GLN A 130 -19.39 13.65 -13.81
C GLN A 130 -18.80 15.08 -13.81
N THR A 131 -18.59 15.66 -12.65
CA THR A 131 -17.86 16.90 -12.45
C THR A 131 -16.84 16.67 -11.34
N ILE A 132 -15.55 16.62 -11.70
CA ILE A 132 -14.46 16.81 -10.74
C ILE A 132 -14.57 18.28 -10.32
N GLU A 133 -15.25 18.55 -9.20
CA GLU A 133 -15.00 19.79 -8.49
C GLU A 133 -13.50 19.77 -8.17
N ASP A 134 -12.79 20.79 -8.59
CA ASP A 134 -11.35 20.96 -8.38
C ASP A 134 -11.10 21.23 -6.88
N LEU A 135 -11.19 20.18 -6.09
CA LEU A 135 -11.02 20.26 -4.65
C LEU A 135 -9.51 20.24 -4.39
N SER A 136 -8.93 21.42 -4.17
CA SER A 136 -7.54 21.56 -3.74
C SER A 136 -7.24 20.71 -2.50
N THR A 137 -6.06 20.08 -2.45
CA THR A 137 -5.55 19.38 -1.25
C THR A 137 -4.97 20.35 -0.23
N GLU A 138 -4.70 21.61 -0.62
CA GLU A 138 -4.24 22.65 0.28
C GLU A 138 -5.32 23.00 1.31
N VAL A 139 -4.86 23.37 2.51
CA VAL A 139 -5.74 23.75 3.62
C VAL A 139 -5.61 25.25 3.84
N THR A 140 -6.73 25.97 3.80
CA THR A 140 -6.76 27.41 4.07
C THR A 140 -6.97 27.69 5.57
N GLU A 141 -6.62 28.92 6.01
CA GLU A 141 -6.89 29.36 7.39
C GLU A 141 -8.39 29.41 7.69
N ASP A 142 -9.20 29.82 6.73
CA ASP A 142 -10.66 29.87 6.89
C ASP A 142 -11.24 28.47 7.08
N GLU A 143 -10.79 27.48 6.30
CA GLU A 143 -11.21 26.08 6.50
C GLU A 143 -10.83 25.55 7.89
N LEU A 144 -9.66 25.93 8.42
CA LEU A 144 -9.24 25.54 9.77
C LEU A 144 -10.05 26.22 10.87
N ASN A 145 -10.49 27.46 10.67
CA ASN A 145 -11.30 28.22 11.63
C ASN A 145 -12.75 27.71 11.67
N GLU A 146 -13.28 27.29 10.52
CA GLU A 146 -14.63 26.74 10.41
C GLU A 146 -14.69 25.20 10.58
N ALA A 147 -13.54 24.56 10.81
CA ALA A 147 -13.44 23.11 10.89
C ALA A 147 -14.27 22.54 12.04
N PHE A 148 -15.00 21.48 11.78
CA PHE A 148 -15.49 20.65 12.87
C PHE A 148 -14.43 19.61 13.28
N ILE A 149 -14.44 19.25 14.55
CA ILE A 149 -13.49 18.31 15.15
C ILE A 149 -14.27 17.07 15.57
N ASP A 150 -13.82 15.90 15.17
CA ASP A 150 -14.41 14.65 15.59
C ASP A 150 -13.95 14.22 17.00
N GLU A 151 -14.44 13.09 17.48
CA GLU A 151 -14.13 12.52 18.80
C GLU A 151 -12.65 12.17 19.01
N TRP A 152 -11.90 12.00 17.90
CA TRP A 152 -10.46 11.69 17.90
C TRP A 152 -9.58 12.95 17.78
N GLY A 153 -10.20 14.12 17.67
CA GLY A 153 -9.52 15.39 17.48
C GLY A 153 -9.11 15.68 16.03
N VAL A 154 -9.63 14.91 15.06
CA VAL A 154 -9.36 15.13 13.64
C VAL A 154 -10.26 16.25 13.11
N LYS A 155 -9.65 17.19 12.39
CA LYS A 155 -10.32 18.34 11.80
C LYS A 155 -10.80 18.05 10.39
N TYR A 156 -12.04 18.36 10.11
CA TYR A 156 -12.67 18.27 8.80
C TYR A 156 -13.18 19.64 8.35
N SER A 157 -13.27 19.86 7.04
CA SER A 157 -14.00 21.03 6.51
C SER A 157 -15.45 21.03 6.99
N LYS A 158 -16.08 22.19 7.02
CA LYS A 158 -17.46 22.39 7.49
C LYS A 158 -18.47 21.45 6.83
N ASP A 159 -18.28 21.15 5.55
CA ASP A 159 -19.11 20.22 4.77
C ASP A 159 -18.69 18.75 4.90
N GLY A 160 -17.61 18.44 5.62
CA GLY A 160 -17.06 17.10 5.81
C GLY A 160 -16.34 16.50 4.61
N ARG A 161 -16.22 17.23 3.50
CA ARG A 161 -15.62 16.71 2.27
C ARG A 161 -14.10 16.64 2.31
N LYS A 162 -13.46 17.49 3.12
CA LYS A 162 -12.00 17.49 3.31
C LYS A 162 -11.64 17.05 4.73
N LEU A 163 -10.68 16.12 4.85
CA LEU A 163 -9.99 15.86 6.10
C LEU A 163 -8.76 16.78 6.14
N LEU A 164 -8.83 17.81 6.99
CA LEU A 164 -7.85 18.91 7.02
C LEU A 164 -6.61 18.55 7.83
N LYS A 165 -6.80 18.06 9.07
CA LYS A 165 -5.67 17.83 9.98
C LYS A 165 -6.03 16.86 11.10
N ALA A 166 -5.16 15.90 11.36
CA ALA A 166 -5.20 15.04 12.52
C ALA A 166 -4.22 15.52 13.61
N PRO A 167 -4.52 15.32 14.89
CA PRO A 167 -3.58 15.60 15.96
C PRO A 167 -2.41 14.63 15.90
N GLN A 168 -1.18 15.10 16.14
CA GLN A 168 0.02 14.23 16.12
C GLN A 168 -0.03 13.09 17.16
N GLY A 169 -0.84 13.25 18.20
CA GLY A 169 -1.07 12.25 19.24
C GLY A 169 -2.09 11.18 18.88
N LEU A 170 -2.66 11.19 17.68
CA LEU A 170 -3.62 10.18 17.21
C LEU A 170 -2.96 8.80 17.24
N LYS A 171 -3.61 7.83 17.92
CA LYS A 171 -3.05 6.50 18.20
C LYS A 171 -3.91 5.39 17.59
N GLY A 172 -3.21 4.30 17.26
CA GLY A 172 -3.87 3.05 16.87
C GLY A 172 -4.51 3.16 15.50
N ASN A 173 -5.80 2.94 15.45
CA ASN A 173 -6.59 2.83 14.23
C ASN A 173 -7.49 4.06 14.07
N TYR A 174 -7.61 4.53 12.85
CA TYR A 174 -8.53 5.62 12.53
C TYR A 174 -9.31 5.29 11.27
N SER A 175 -10.60 5.61 11.25
CA SER A 175 -11.45 5.47 10.07
C SER A 175 -11.86 6.84 9.57
N VAL A 176 -11.50 7.13 8.32
CA VAL A 176 -11.91 8.38 7.66
C VAL A 176 -13.43 8.39 7.48
N LYS A 177 -14.08 9.51 7.81
CA LYS A 177 -15.55 9.65 7.72
C LYS A 177 -16.03 9.38 6.30
N VAL A 178 -17.13 8.66 6.19
CA VAL A 178 -17.83 8.45 4.91
C VAL A 178 -18.26 9.80 4.35
N GLY A 179 -18.10 10.01 3.05
CA GLY A 179 -18.35 11.29 2.38
C GLY A 179 -17.12 12.19 2.25
N THR A 180 -16.02 11.91 2.98
CA THR A 180 -14.75 12.61 2.76
C THR A 180 -14.24 12.31 1.36
N ARG A 181 -13.91 13.37 0.61
CA ARG A 181 -13.40 13.30 -0.77
C ARG A 181 -11.90 13.47 -0.84
N ILE A 182 -11.32 14.24 0.09
CA ILE A 182 -9.90 14.59 0.09
C ILE A 182 -9.31 14.39 1.47
N ILE A 183 -8.14 13.77 1.51
CA ILE A 183 -7.21 13.84 2.63
C ILE A 183 -6.19 14.90 2.27
N CYS A 184 -6.19 16.03 2.97
CA CYS A 184 -5.39 17.20 2.63
C CYS A 184 -3.88 17.01 2.86
N ASP A 185 -3.12 17.98 2.38
CA ASP A 185 -1.67 18.03 2.53
C ASP A 185 -1.29 17.97 4.01
N ASP A 186 -0.28 17.16 4.32
CA ASP A 186 0.23 16.96 5.68
C ASP A 186 -0.85 16.58 6.73
N ALA A 187 -2.03 16.08 6.33
CA ALA A 187 -3.17 15.82 7.23
C ALA A 187 -2.80 14.90 8.42
N PHE A 188 -2.06 13.81 8.19
CA PHE A 188 -1.58 12.88 9.21
C PHE A 188 -0.05 12.91 9.35
N SER A 189 0.58 14.00 8.91
CA SER A 189 2.04 14.14 9.00
C SER A 189 2.51 14.04 10.46
N LYS A 190 3.53 13.19 10.70
CA LYS A 190 4.12 12.93 12.03
C LYS A 190 3.16 12.27 13.05
N CYS A 191 2.06 11.66 12.61
CA CYS A 191 1.22 10.82 13.47
C CYS A 191 1.95 9.50 13.80
N SER A 192 3.00 9.59 14.60
CA SER A 192 3.93 8.48 14.90
C SER A 192 3.32 7.34 15.73
N SER A 193 2.11 7.48 16.21
CA SER A 193 1.36 6.45 16.93
C SER A 193 0.16 5.92 16.13
N LEU A 194 -0.10 6.46 14.93
CA LEU A 194 -1.13 5.96 14.01
C LEU A 194 -0.58 4.72 13.29
N THR A 195 -1.10 3.55 13.60
CA THR A 195 -0.62 2.29 13.04
C THR A 195 -1.43 1.80 11.86
N SER A 196 -2.68 2.26 11.73
CA SER A 196 -3.55 1.89 10.65
C SER A 196 -4.60 2.95 10.37
N ILE A 197 -5.06 3.01 9.12
CA ILE A 197 -6.13 3.88 8.67
C ILE A 197 -7.03 3.17 7.67
N VAL A 198 -8.34 3.36 7.82
CA VAL A 198 -9.34 2.95 6.83
C VAL A 198 -9.74 4.17 6.03
N ILE A 199 -9.53 4.11 4.73
CA ILE A 199 -9.91 5.16 3.78
C ILE A 199 -11.13 4.68 3.01
N SER A 200 -12.22 5.43 3.08
CA SER A 200 -13.46 5.06 2.37
C SER A 200 -13.34 5.28 0.86
N ASN A 201 -14.14 4.55 0.08
CA ASN A 201 -14.21 4.70 -1.38
C ASN A 201 -14.76 6.07 -1.85
N SER A 202 -15.16 6.95 -0.92
CA SER A 202 -15.49 8.34 -1.26
C SER A 202 -14.25 9.20 -1.50
N VAL A 203 -13.07 8.81 -0.96
CA VAL A 203 -11.83 9.58 -1.09
C VAL A 203 -11.25 9.41 -2.49
N VAL A 204 -11.04 10.51 -3.18
CA VAL A 204 -10.51 10.55 -4.56
C VAL A 204 -9.08 11.10 -4.64
N SER A 205 -8.60 11.75 -3.56
CA SER A 205 -7.25 12.34 -3.53
C SER A 205 -6.61 12.26 -2.15
N ILE A 206 -5.32 11.95 -2.14
CA ILE A 206 -4.44 12.04 -0.98
C ILE A 206 -3.38 13.09 -1.32
N GLY A 207 -3.33 14.15 -0.52
CA GLY A 207 -2.46 15.30 -0.70
C GLY A 207 -0.98 15.03 -0.42
N ASP A 208 -0.17 16.06 -0.67
CA ASP A 208 1.27 16.00 -0.48
C ASP A 208 1.62 15.81 1.00
N GLY A 209 2.50 14.86 1.28
CA GLY A 209 2.93 14.58 2.65
C GLY A 209 1.84 14.06 3.60
N ALA A 210 0.65 13.71 3.11
CA ALA A 210 -0.53 13.41 3.94
C ALA A 210 -0.25 12.46 5.12
N PHE A 211 0.57 11.43 4.92
CA PHE A 211 0.96 10.45 5.96
C PHE A 211 2.46 10.49 6.29
N LYS A 212 3.15 11.54 5.91
CA LYS A 212 4.60 11.66 6.08
C LYS A 212 5.02 11.42 7.55
N PHE A 213 5.98 10.51 7.76
CA PHE A 213 6.49 10.11 9.08
C PHE A 213 5.41 9.56 10.04
N SER A 214 4.35 8.96 9.51
CA SER A 214 3.42 8.16 10.31
C SER A 214 3.96 6.73 10.52
N SER A 215 3.40 6.02 11.51
CA SER A 215 3.76 4.63 11.81
C SER A 215 2.86 3.60 11.13
N LEU A 216 2.19 3.98 10.04
CA LEU A 216 1.34 3.07 9.29
C LEU A 216 2.10 1.80 8.88
N SER A 217 1.57 0.64 9.23
CA SER A 217 2.11 -0.66 8.85
C SER A 217 1.49 -1.20 7.56
N ASN A 218 0.24 -0.88 7.33
CA ASN A 218 -0.52 -1.22 6.13
C ASN A 218 -1.44 -0.08 5.73
N ILE A 219 -1.78 -0.02 4.45
CA ILE A 219 -2.79 0.88 3.91
C ILE A 219 -3.49 0.21 2.73
N VAL A 220 -4.79 0.39 2.66
CA VAL A 220 -5.59 0.07 1.47
C VAL A 220 -5.89 1.40 0.77
N ILE A 221 -5.40 1.54 -0.45
CA ILE A 221 -5.69 2.69 -1.30
C ILE A 221 -6.98 2.38 -2.06
N PRO A 222 -8.04 3.18 -1.89
CA PRO A 222 -9.33 2.88 -2.52
C PRO A 222 -9.30 3.05 -4.04
N ASP A 223 -10.15 2.28 -4.72
CA ASP A 223 -10.26 2.30 -6.20
C ASP A 223 -10.83 3.63 -6.76
N SER A 224 -11.29 4.51 -5.89
CA SER A 224 -11.70 5.89 -6.26
C SER A 224 -10.53 6.85 -6.49
N MET A 225 -9.31 6.45 -6.07
CA MET A 225 -8.12 7.29 -6.17
C MET A 225 -7.60 7.39 -7.59
N THR A 226 -7.25 8.60 -8.04
CA THR A 226 -6.67 8.84 -9.37
C THR A 226 -5.18 9.20 -9.33
N SER A 227 -4.70 9.66 -8.18
CA SER A 227 -3.30 10.03 -7.98
C SER A 227 -2.87 9.87 -6.52
N ILE A 228 -1.57 9.70 -6.30
CA ILE A 228 -0.92 9.72 -4.99
C ILE A 228 -0.01 10.94 -4.92
N GLY A 229 -0.20 11.80 -3.94
CA GLY A 229 0.54 13.06 -3.75
C GLY A 229 2.03 12.87 -3.50
N SER A 230 2.81 13.94 -3.67
CA SER A 230 4.25 13.92 -3.43
C SER A 230 4.54 13.70 -1.95
N GLY A 231 5.46 12.78 -1.65
CA GLY A 231 5.81 12.44 -0.27
C GLY A 231 4.65 11.91 0.59
N ALA A 232 3.51 11.51 0.00
CA ALA A 232 2.31 11.12 0.74
C ALA A 232 2.59 10.13 1.87
N PHE A 233 3.49 9.17 1.65
CA PHE A 233 3.93 8.17 2.64
C PHE A 233 5.42 8.28 3.00
N TRP A 234 6.04 9.43 2.74
CA TRP A 234 7.46 9.60 3.04
C TRP A 234 7.77 9.28 4.50
N GLY A 235 8.72 8.35 4.71
CA GLY A 235 9.19 7.97 6.04
C GLY A 235 8.21 7.12 6.85
N CYS A 236 7.20 6.52 6.22
CA CYS A 236 6.36 5.48 6.84
C CYS A 236 7.20 4.19 6.98
N CYS A 237 8.12 4.19 7.95
CA CYS A 237 9.13 3.13 8.07
C CYS A 237 8.55 1.75 8.40
N SER A 238 7.33 1.67 8.91
CA SER A 238 6.63 0.42 9.24
C SER A 238 5.81 -0.14 8.07
N LEU A 239 5.58 0.65 7.02
CA LEU A 239 4.77 0.25 5.87
C LEU A 239 5.47 -0.87 5.10
N SER A 240 4.85 -2.03 5.00
CA SER A 240 5.46 -3.25 4.45
C SER A 240 4.99 -3.60 3.04
N ASN A 241 3.73 -3.34 2.72
CA ASN A 241 3.13 -3.66 1.44
C ASN A 241 2.24 -2.52 0.98
N VAL A 242 2.17 -2.29 -0.33
CA VAL A 242 1.26 -1.34 -0.97
C VAL A 242 0.75 -1.93 -2.28
N VAL A 243 -0.56 -1.88 -2.47
CA VAL A 243 -1.20 -2.15 -3.75
C VAL A 243 -1.77 -0.83 -4.26
N VAL A 244 -1.27 -0.40 -5.41
CA VAL A 244 -1.79 0.79 -6.10
C VAL A 244 -2.95 0.35 -6.99
N PRO A 245 -4.16 0.93 -6.85
CA PRO A 245 -5.31 0.51 -7.64
C PRO A 245 -5.23 0.94 -9.11
N ASP A 246 -6.00 0.26 -9.99
CA ASP A 246 -6.02 0.52 -11.44
C ASP A 246 -6.54 1.90 -11.83
N SER A 247 -7.21 2.58 -10.92
CA SER A 247 -7.67 3.96 -11.09
C SER A 247 -6.54 5.00 -11.04
N VAL A 248 -5.40 4.65 -10.41
CA VAL A 248 -4.28 5.58 -10.25
C VAL A 248 -3.49 5.68 -11.55
N THR A 249 -3.29 6.92 -12.02
CA THR A 249 -2.53 7.23 -13.23
C THR A 249 -1.15 7.84 -12.94
N SER A 250 -0.97 8.41 -11.75
CA SER A 250 0.29 9.06 -11.37
C SER A 250 0.64 8.87 -9.89
N ILE A 251 1.94 8.75 -9.63
CA ILE A 251 2.52 8.69 -8.28
C ILE A 251 3.53 9.83 -8.15
N GLY A 252 3.33 10.68 -7.14
CA GLY A 252 4.11 11.90 -6.91
C GLY A 252 5.57 11.66 -6.49
N ASN A 253 6.35 12.74 -6.50
CA ASN A 253 7.76 12.69 -6.11
C ASN A 253 7.92 12.21 -4.66
N GLY A 254 8.79 11.23 -4.44
CA GLY A 254 9.09 10.72 -3.10
C GLY A 254 7.89 10.12 -2.36
N ALA A 255 6.81 9.73 -3.04
CA ALA A 255 5.57 9.27 -2.41
C ALA A 255 5.82 8.18 -1.34
N PHE A 256 6.74 7.25 -1.58
CA PHE A 256 7.16 6.18 -0.66
C PHE A 256 8.62 6.32 -0.19
N ARG A 257 9.19 7.53 -0.30
CA ARG A 257 10.59 7.77 0.09
C ARG A 257 10.83 7.32 1.54
N SER A 258 11.92 6.57 1.75
CA SER A 258 12.37 6.08 3.07
C SER A 258 11.34 5.18 3.79
N CYS A 259 10.44 4.52 3.08
CA CYS A 259 9.63 3.43 3.62
C CYS A 259 10.53 2.19 3.76
N SER A 260 11.32 2.13 4.83
CA SER A 260 12.43 1.18 4.96
C SER A 260 11.97 -0.29 5.05
N SER A 261 10.78 -0.56 5.54
CA SER A 261 10.20 -1.91 5.63
C SER A 261 9.40 -2.32 4.38
N LEU A 262 9.21 -1.40 3.41
CA LEU A 262 8.44 -1.68 2.21
C LEU A 262 9.16 -2.73 1.37
N SER A 263 8.58 -3.93 1.32
CA SER A 263 9.16 -5.11 0.68
C SER A 263 8.46 -5.45 -0.64
N ASN A 264 7.19 -5.11 -0.76
CA ASN A 264 6.38 -5.39 -1.95
C ASN A 264 5.52 -4.18 -2.33
N VAL A 265 5.54 -3.84 -3.61
CA VAL A 265 4.69 -2.81 -4.20
C VAL A 265 4.16 -3.32 -5.54
N ILE A 266 2.85 -3.26 -5.70
CA ILE A 266 2.20 -3.58 -6.97
C ILE A 266 1.74 -2.26 -7.59
N ILE A 267 2.24 -1.98 -8.80
CA ILE A 267 1.91 -0.79 -9.58
C ILE A 267 1.21 -1.27 -10.86
N PRO A 268 -0.03 -0.85 -11.11
CA PRO A 268 -0.79 -1.27 -12.29
C PRO A 268 -0.33 -0.54 -13.56
N ASN A 269 -0.69 -1.09 -14.72
CA ASN A 269 -0.37 -0.49 -16.03
C ASN A 269 -1.11 0.83 -16.31
N SER A 270 -2.09 1.19 -15.50
CA SER A 270 -2.72 2.52 -15.54
C SER A 270 -1.77 3.66 -15.15
N VAL A 271 -0.72 3.35 -14.37
CA VAL A 271 0.26 4.34 -13.95
C VAL A 271 1.20 4.67 -15.10
N THR A 272 1.12 5.90 -15.58
CA THR A 272 1.95 6.42 -16.68
C THR A 272 3.12 7.27 -16.18
N SER A 273 3.06 7.75 -14.92
CA SER A 273 4.08 8.62 -14.34
C SER A 273 4.40 8.23 -12.90
N ILE A 274 5.70 8.04 -12.63
CA ILE A 274 6.26 7.81 -11.30
C ILE A 274 7.30 8.90 -11.04
N GLY A 275 7.10 9.67 -9.99
CA GLY A 275 7.91 10.85 -9.66
C GLY A 275 9.35 10.53 -9.23
N ASN A 276 10.17 11.58 -9.13
CA ASN A 276 11.56 11.46 -8.69
C ASN A 276 11.65 10.91 -7.27
N GLY A 277 12.54 9.94 -7.05
CA GLY A 277 12.82 9.38 -5.74
C GLY A 277 11.63 8.72 -5.04
N THR A 278 10.61 8.29 -5.79
CA THR A 278 9.41 7.68 -5.20
C THR A 278 9.74 6.54 -4.25
N PHE A 279 10.70 5.69 -4.59
CA PHE A 279 11.15 4.57 -3.74
C PHE A 279 12.55 4.80 -3.16
N TYR A 280 13.01 6.05 -3.10
CA TYR A 280 14.32 6.37 -2.51
C TYR A 280 14.43 5.81 -1.09
N GLY A 281 15.43 4.97 -0.84
CA GLY A 281 15.69 4.43 0.50
C GLY A 281 14.71 3.37 0.99
N CYS A 282 13.90 2.77 0.12
CA CYS A 282 13.09 1.58 0.42
C CYS A 282 14.01 0.37 0.52
N ARG A 283 14.66 0.22 1.68
CA ARG A 283 15.78 -0.71 1.86
C ARG A 283 15.38 -2.18 1.75
N SER A 284 14.14 -2.52 2.09
CA SER A 284 13.60 -3.88 2.05
C SER A 284 12.97 -4.25 0.70
N LEU A 285 12.83 -3.30 -0.23
CA LEU A 285 12.22 -3.55 -1.54
C LEU A 285 13.13 -4.49 -2.35
N SER A 286 12.67 -5.72 -2.55
CA SER A 286 13.45 -6.78 -3.21
C SER A 286 13.04 -7.00 -4.66
N ASN A 287 11.78 -6.74 -4.98
CA ASN A 287 11.22 -6.86 -6.32
C ASN A 287 10.16 -5.79 -6.56
N ILE A 288 10.07 -5.29 -7.79
CA ILE A 288 9.04 -4.36 -8.23
C ILE A 288 8.87 -4.43 -9.75
N GLY A 289 7.63 -4.52 -10.20
CA GLY A 289 7.29 -4.39 -11.62
C GLY A 289 7.17 -2.92 -12.03
N ILE A 290 7.82 -2.54 -13.12
CA ILE A 290 7.63 -1.23 -13.74
C ILE A 290 6.50 -1.35 -14.75
N PRO A 291 5.45 -0.51 -14.67
CA PRO A 291 4.35 -0.55 -15.65
C PRO A 291 4.81 -0.34 -17.09
N SER A 292 4.22 -1.07 -18.03
CA SER A 292 4.55 -0.95 -19.46
C SER A 292 4.16 0.39 -20.11
N CYS A 293 3.41 1.23 -19.38
CA CYS A 293 3.06 2.60 -19.82
C CYS A 293 4.07 3.66 -19.36
N VAL A 294 5.06 3.29 -18.53
CA VAL A 294 6.11 4.22 -18.08
C VAL A 294 7.18 4.35 -19.15
N THR A 295 7.47 5.58 -19.58
CA THR A 295 8.44 5.88 -20.65
C THR A 295 9.82 6.29 -20.15
N ASN A 296 9.95 6.60 -18.87
CA ASN A 296 11.23 7.00 -18.26
C ASN A 296 11.35 6.54 -16.81
N ILE A 297 12.52 6.08 -16.44
CA ILE A 297 12.87 5.85 -15.03
C ILE A 297 13.31 7.18 -14.44
N ALA A 298 12.55 7.70 -13.49
CA ALA A 298 12.77 9.01 -12.89
C ALA A 298 14.09 9.11 -12.11
N ASN A 299 14.56 10.35 -11.87
CA ASN A 299 15.78 10.55 -11.10
C ASN A 299 15.64 9.96 -9.69
N PHE A 300 16.67 9.25 -9.23
CA PHE A 300 16.75 8.62 -7.89
C PHE A 300 15.59 7.67 -7.56
N LEU A 301 14.84 7.17 -8.54
CA LEU A 301 13.61 6.40 -8.34
C LEU A 301 13.81 5.26 -7.34
N PHE A 302 14.85 4.43 -7.50
CA PHE A 302 15.21 3.31 -6.63
C PHE A 302 16.51 3.53 -5.85
N CYS A 303 16.98 4.78 -5.75
CA CYS A 303 18.23 5.05 -5.05
C CYS A 303 18.18 4.52 -3.61
N GLY A 304 19.13 3.66 -3.26
CA GLY A 304 19.24 3.08 -1.92
C GLY A 304 18.26 1.93 -1.64
N CYS A 305 17.60 1.37 -2.65
CA CYS A 305 16.86 0.11 -2.55
C CYS A 305 17.87 -1.05 -2.45
N ARG A 306 18.39 -1.26 -1.23
CA ARG A 306 19.52 -2.15 -1.02
C ARG A 306 19.20 -3.62 -1.26
N SER A 307 17.96 -4.05 -1.06
CA SER A 307 17.51 -5.43 -1.26
C SER A 307 17.07 -5.74 -2.70
N LEU A 308 16.97 -4.71 -3.56
CA LEU A 308 16.56 -4.90 -4.95
C LEU A 308 17.63 -5.73 -5.70
N SER A 309 17.27 -6.96 -6.07
CA SER A 309 18.16 -7.94 -6.75
C SER A 309 17.90 -8.02 -8.24
N ASP A 310 16.63 -7.93 -8.61
CA ASP A 310 16.16 -8.14 -9.96
C ASP A 310 15.20 -7.02 -10.35
N ILE A 311 15.29 -6.56 -11.58
CA ILE A 311 14.33 -5.63 -12.16
C ILE A 311 14.27 -5.78 -13.67
N VAL A 312 13.07 -5.79 -14.20
CA VAL A 312 12.83 -5.78 -15.65
C VAL A 312 12.39 -4.38 -16.04
N ILE A 313 13.13 -3.78 -16.95
CA ILE A 313 12.79 -2.49 -17.55
C ILE A 313 11.97 -2.78 -18.81
N PRO A 314 10.72 -2.27 -18.90
CA PRO A 314 9.87 -2.51 -20.07
C PRO A 314 10.39 -1.78 -21.31
N ASP A 315 10.02 -2.29 -22.49
CA ASP A 315 10.40 -1.72 -23.81
C ASP A 315 9.83 -0.31 -24.07
N SER A 316 8.89 0.14 -23.26
CA SER A 316 8.38 1.52 -23.29
C SER A 316 9.39 2.54 -22.78
N VAL A 317 10.38 2.12 -21.97
CA VAL A 317 11.34 3.03 -21.35
C VAL A 317 12.42 3.45 -22.34
N THR A 318 12.57 4.77 -22.51
CA THR A 318 13.57 5.37 -23.41
C THR A 318 14.74 6.00 -22.65
N SER A 319 14.57 6.30 -21.35
CA SER A 319 15.61 6.93 -20.55
C SER A 319 15.64 6.49 -19.10
N ILE A 320 16.83 6.48 -18.49
CA ILE A 320 17.09 6.21 -17.08
C ILE A 320 17.71 7.46 -16.46
N GLY A 321 17.06 7.98 -15.42
CA GLY A 321 17.39 9.23 -14.74
C GLY A 321 18.66 9.19 -13.90
N ILE A 322 19.05 10.37 -13.40
CA ILE A 322 20.21 10.55 -12.53
C ILE A 322 20.05 9.70 -11.27
N GLY A 323 21.05 8.88 -10.95
CA GLY A 323 21.10 8.09 -9.73
C GLY A 323 19.92 7.11 -9.55
N ALA A 324 19.24 6.73 -10.63
CA ALA A 324 17.98 5.97 -10.56
C ALA A 324 18.10 4.68 -9.74
N PHE A 325 19.21 3.95 -9.87
CA PHE A 325 19.53 2.72 -9.12
C PHE A 325 20.74 2.91 -8.18
N SER A 326 21.17 4.13 -7.94
CA SER A 326 22.32 4.40 -7.07
C SER A 326 22.19 3.68 -5.73
N ASN A 327 23.25 3.00 -5.26
CA ASN A 327 23.27 2.21 -4.02
C ASN A 327 22.29 1.00 -3.97
N CYS A 328 21.83 0.49 -5.10
CA CYS A 328 21.17 -0.82 -5.20
C CYS A 328 22.23 -1.92 -5.14
N ARG A 329 22.73 -2.22 -3.95
CA ARG A 329 23.94 -3.04 -3.76
C ARG A 329 23.76 -4.51 -4.12
N PHE A 330 22.54 -5.01 -4.11
CA PHE A 330 22.22 -6.40 -4.47
C PHE A 330 21.72 -6.54 -5.91
N LEU A 331 21.59 -5.42 -6.66
CA LEU A 331 21.14 -5.45 -8.03
C LEU A 331 22.19 -6.17 -8.91
N SER A 332 21.86 -7.37 -9.31
CA SER A 332 22.73 -8.24 -10.11
C SER A 332 22.09 -8.69 -11.43
N ASN A 333 20.75 -8.64 -11.49
CA ASN A 333 20.00 -9.05 -12.66
C ASN A 333 19.12 -7.90 -13.13
N ILE A 334 19.58 -7.16 -14.12
CA ILE A 334 18.83 -6.10 -14.80
C ILE A 334 18.97 -6.27 -16.30
N VAL A 335 17.85 -6.26 -17.00
CA VAL A 335 17.78 -6.25 -18.45
C VAL A 335 17.42 -4.84 -18.89
N ILE A 336 18.29 -4.23 -19.70
CA ILE A 336 18.06 -2.91 -20.29
C ILE A 336 17.68 -3.13 -21.75
N PRO A 337 16.44 -2.77 -22.14
CA PRO A 337 15.98 -2.95 -23.51
C PRO A 337 16.65 -1.98 -24.48
N ASP A 338 16.65 -2.32 -25.76
CA ASP A 338 17.24 -1.50 -26.85
C ASP A 338 16.51 -0.13 -27.00
N SER A 339 15.30 0.01 -26.48
CA SER A 339 14.56 1.27 -26.44
C SER A 339 15.23 2.34 -25.57
N VAL A 340 16.07 1.93 -24.60
CA VAL A 340 16.79 2.87 -23.74
C VAL A 340 17.95 3.49 -24.49
N THR A 341 17.79 4.75 -24.87
CA THR A 341 18.80 5.53 -25.60
C THR A 341 19.61 6.48 -24.73
N ASN A 342 19.18 6.70 -23.49
CA ASN A 342 19.84 7.62 -22.57
C ASN A 342 19.87 7.10 -21.13
N ILE A 343 21.08 6.97 -20.57
CA ILE A 343 21.26 6.66 -19.15
C ILE A 343 22.09 7.78 -18.52
N ARG A 344 21.52 8.41 -17.48
CA ARG A 344 22.14 9.58 -16.86
C ARG A 344 23.17 9.23 -15.79
N ARG A 345 23.96 10.25 -15.43
CA ARG A 345 25.05 10.17 -14.45
C ARG A 345 24.64 9.47 -13.17
N GLY A 346 25.46 8.57 -12.69
CA GLY A 346 25.30 7.88 -11.41
C GLY A 346 24.13 6.89 -11.36
N ALA A 347 23.49 6.60 -12.48
CA ALA A 347 22.34 5.70 -12.53
C ALA A 347 22.62 4.37 -11.82
N PHE A 348 23.85 3.84 -11.94
CA PHE A 348 24.29 2.59 -11.30
C PHE A 348 25.43 2.79 -10.29
N TYR A 349 25.57 3.98 -9.73
CA TYR A 349 26.61 4.25 -8.73
C TYR A 349 26.47 3.31 -7.53
N LYS A 350 27.55 2.59 -7.18
CA LYS A 350 27.58 1.58 -6.10
C LYS A 350 26.57 0.43 -6.28
N CYS A 351 26.16 0.11 -7.50
CA CYS A 351 25.56 -1.17 -7.81
C CYS A 351 26.63 -2.25 -7.96
N ASN A 352 26.25 -3.51 -7.75
CA ASN A 352 27.14 -4.64 -7.90
C ASN A 352 26.75 -5.44 -9.16
N LEU A 353 26.81 -4.77 -10.32
CA LEU A 353 26.46 -5.40 -11.59
C LEU A 353 27.51 -6.44 -12.03
N PRO A 354 27.09 -7.50 -12.76
CA PRO A 354 28.05 -8.43 -13.38
C PRO A 354 29.01 -7.69 -14.32
N TYR A 355 30.29 -8.03 -14.27
CA TYR A 355 31.35 -7.37 -15.03
C TYR A 355 31.04 -7.22 -16.53
N ARG A 356 30.48 -8.26 -17.16
CA ARG A 356 30.12 -8.20 -18.59
C ARG A 356 29.02 -7.14 -18.86
N LEU A 357 28.05 -7.05 -18.01
CA LEU A 357 26.96 -6.04 -18.14
C LEU A 357 27.51 -4.62 -17.90
N GLU A 358 28.38 -4.46 -16.90
CA GLU A 358 29.03 -3.18 -16.61
C GLU A 358 29.84 -2.69 -17.82
N GLN A 359 30.69 -3.56 -18.41
CA GLN A 359 31.49 -3.22 -19.59
C GLN A 359 30.61 -2.89 -20.81
N ASN A 360 29.53 -3.62 -21.02
CA ASN A 360 28.56 -3.35 -22.08
C ASN A 360 27.90 -1.96 -21.90
N LEU A 361 27.46 -1.65 -20.71
CA LEU A 361 26.88 -0.35 -20.38
C LEU A 361 27.89 0.80 -20.58
N ILE A 362 29.13 0.62 -20.14
CA ILE A 362 30.22 1.60 -20.33
C ILE A 362 30.47 1.84 -21.82
N SER A 363 30.51 0.79 -22.63
CA SER A 363 30.76 0.92 -24.07
C SER A 363 29.67 1.67 -24.82
N HIS A 364 28.40 1.54 -24.39
CA HIS A 364 27.26 2.17 -25.07
C HIS A 364 26.94 3.55 -24.51
N PHE A 365 27.06 3.77 -23.20
CA PHE A 365 26.57 4.98 -22.52
C PHE A 365 27.68 5.76 -21.80
N GLY A 366 28.92 5.27 -21.83
CA GLY A 366 30.05 5.88 -21.13
C GLY A 366 30.12 5.51 -19.65
N ASN A 367 31.16 5.99 -18.95
CA ASN A 367 31.42 5.61 -17.56
C ASN A 367 30.76 6.54 -16.51
N GLU A 368 30.08 7.58 -16.96
CA GLU A 368 29.41 8.54 -16.07
C GLU A 368 28.29 7.91 -15.23
N LEU A 369 27.70 6.79 -15.73
CA LEU A 369 26.65 6.08 -14.99
C LEU A 369 27.12 5.46 -13.68
N PHE A 370 28.42 5.23 -13.50
CA PHE A 370 29.01 4.67 -12.27
C PHE A 370 29.66 5.71 -11.38
N LYS A 371 29.69 6.99 -11.80
CA LYS A 371 30.20 8.09 -10.99
C LYS A 371 29.15 8.59 -10.01
N PHE A 372 29.62 9.22 -8.93
CA PHE A 372 28.72 9.79 -7.93
C PHE A 372 27.70 10.74 -8.60
N PRO A 373 26.37 10.55 -8.36
CA PRO A 373 25.36 11.46 -8.89
C PRO A 373 25.52 12.82 -8.24
N LEU A 374 25.55 13.88 -9.05
CA LEU A 374 25.59 15.24 -8.54
C LEU A 374 24.33 15.50 -7.68
N GLN A 375 24.49 16.18 -6.54
CA GLN A 375 23.37 16.53 -5.69
C GLN A 375 22.38 17.42 -6.45
N ILE A 376 21.12 17.06 -6.45
CA ILE A 376 20.07 17.97 -6.91
C ILE A 376 19.84 18.99 -5.78
N PRO A 377 19.78 20.31 -6.09
CA PRO A 377 19.39 21.32 -5.10
C PRO A 377 18.05 20.94 -4.44
N GLY A 378 18.03 20.85 -3.11
CA GLY A 378 16.84 20.43 -2.34
C GLY A 378 16.85 18.99 -1.80
N TYR A 379 17.75 18.12 -2.24
CA TYR A 379 17.97 16.80 -1.64
C TYR A 379 19.17 16.86 -0.69
N LYS A 380 18.95 17.23 0.58
CA LYS A 380 19.95 17.03 1.64
C LYS A 380 20.01 15.54 1.98
N SER A 381 21.22 14.99 1.95
CA SER A 381 21.55 13.59 2.31
C SER A 381 21.18 13.26 3.75
#